data_3f9beefc35a14ddf50ca844eeeee63b4
#
_entry.id   3f9beefc35a14ddf50ca844eeeee63b4
#
_cell.length_a   1.000
_cell.length_b   1.000
_cell.length_c   1.000
_cell.angle_alpha   90.00
_cell.angle_beta   90.00
_cell.angle_gamma   90.00
#
_symmetry.space_group_name_H-M   'P 1'
#
loop_
_entity.id
_entity.type
_entity.pdbx_description
1 polymer ?
#
loop_
_entity_poly.entity_id
_entity_poly.type
_entity_poly.pdbx_seq_one_letter_code
_entity_poly.pdbx_strand_id
1 'polypeptide(L)'
;MNECIVCKSKMIELFDIIKDKTYWSCQNCNAKFLDKKDYVDLKTEKKHYLKHNNFIKDVGYRQFLSKLTIPLKEKISVNDTGLDYGCGYGPALVDMLKGEGYKIECYDPFFFQIKMFF
;
A
#
# COMPACT_ATOMS: atom_id res chain seq x y z
N MET A 1 10.03 11.11 18.48
CA MET A 1 9.26 9.85 18.55
C MET A 1 9.69 9.10 19.80
N ASN A 2 8.75 8.64 20.58
CA ASN A 2 9.04 7.99 21.86
C ASN A 2 8.77 6.49 21.88
N GLU A 3 8.10 5.98 20.83
CA GLU A 3 7.74 4.58 20.77
C GLU A 3 7.58 4.09 19.33
N CYS A 4 7.69 2.78 19.15
CA CYS A 4 7.45 2.12 17.89
C CYS A 4 5.97 2.23 17.47
N ILE A 5 5.72 2.62 16.23
CA ILE A 5 4.36 2.74 15.70
C ILE A 5 3.67 1.38 15.50
N VAL A 6 4.45 0.29 15.48
CA VAL A 6 3.95 -1.07 15.27
C VAL A 6 3.67 -1.79 16.58
N CYS A 7 4.68 -1.95 17.43
CA CYS A 7 4.58 -2.75 18.65
C CYS A 7 4.53 -1.95 19.96
N LYS A 8 4.58 -0.60 19.87
CA LYS A 8 4.55 0.33 21.01
C LYS A 8 5.73 0.23 21.97
N SER A 9 6.75 -0.55 21.64
CA SER A 9 7.99 -0.60 22.41
C SER A 9 8.68 0.77 22.41
N LYS A 10 9.29 1.10 23.53
CA LYS A 10 10.12 2.30 23.66
C LYS A 10 11.57 2.07 23.24
N MET A 11 11.90 0.86 22.82
CA MET A 11 13.24 0.46 22.40
C MET A 11 13.48 0.86 20.92
N ILE A 12 13.40 2.14 20.65
CA ILE A 12 13.65 2.68 19.31
C ILE A 12 14.98 3.42 19.27
N GLU A 13 15.65 3.36 18.13
CA GLU A 13 16.88 4.09 17.87
C GLU A 13 16.88 4.73 16.49
N LEU A 14 17.72 5.71 16.28
CA LEU A 14 17.90 6.31 14.96
C LEU A 14 18.39 5.25 13.99
N PHE A 15 17.66 5.06 12.89
CA PHE A 15 18.07 4.20 11.80
C PHE A 15 18.91 4.97 10.77
N ASP A 16 18.36 6.05 10.23
CA ASP A 16 19.03 6.87 9.21
C ASP A 16 18.34 8.22 9.04
N ILE A 17 19.05 9.14 8.41
CA ILE A 17 18.49 10.42 7.94
C ILE A 17 18.71 10.49 6.44
N ILE A 18 17.62 10.42 5.67
CA ILE A 18 17.64 10.39 4.21
C ILE A 18 16.89 11.60 3.68
N LYS A 19 17.55 12.47 2.93
CA LYS A 19 16.94 13.71 2.38
C LYS A 19 16.21 14.51 3.45
N ASP A 20 16.87 14.75 4.60
CA ASP A 20 16.36 15.49 5.75
C ASP A 20 15.19 14.83 6.48
N LYS A 21 14.84 13.61 6.15
CA LYS A 21 13.81 12.81 6.82
C LYS A 21 14.43 11.82 7.78
N THR A 22 13.90 11.78 8.99
CA THR A 22 14.39 10.91 10.07
C THR A 22 13.65 9.58 10.07
N TYR A 23 14.41 8.49 10.05
CA TYR A 23 13.89 7.12 10.13
C TYR A 23 14.34 6.46 11.42
N TRP A 24 13.43 5.76 12.07
CA TRP A 24 13.65 5.01 13.30
C TRP A 24 13.65 3.50 13.06
N SER A 25 14.35 2.79 13.92
CA SER A 25 14.35 1.33 13.96
C SER A 25 13.92 0.85 15.34
N CYS A 26 13.04 -0.13 15.40
CA CYS A 26 12.61 -0.74 16.65
C CYS A 26 13.47 -1.97 16.97
N GLN A 27 14.08 -1.99 18.15
CA GLN A 27 14.89 -3.11 18.61
C GLN A 27 14.05 -4.35 18.98
N ASN A 28 12.77 -4.14 19.27
CA ASN A 28 11.88 -5.23 19.67
C ASN A 28 11.28 -5.97 18.46
N CYS A 29 10.71 -5.25 17.48
CA CYS A 29 10.03 -5.88 16.33
C CYS A 29 10.73 -5.69 14.99
N ASN A 30 11.87 -5.01 14.97
CA ASN A 30 12.66 -4.69 13.77
C ASN A 30 11.95 -3.79 12.75
N ALA A 31 10.83 -3.18 13.10
CA ALA A 31 10.16 -2.21 12.25
C ALA A 31 11.06 -1.00 11.99
N LYS A 32 11.03 -0.51 10.74
CA LYS A 32 11.65 0.75 10.37
C LYS A 32 10.55 1.71 9.92
N PHE A 33 10.58 2.94 10.40
CA PHE A 33 9.49 3.88 10.15
C PHE A 33 9.96 5.32 10.17
N LEU A 34 9.21 6.15 9.45
CA LEU A 34 9.45 7.59 9.36
C LEU A 34 9.01 8.30 10.64
N ASP A 35 9.77 9.30 11.08
CA ASP A 35 9.35 10.16 12.18
C ASP A 35 8.08 10.93 11.81
N LYS A 36 7.14 11.04 12.74
CA LYS A 36 5.87 11.77 12.54
C LYS A 36 6.05 13.23 12.11
N LYS A 37 7.11 13.89 12.56
CA LYS A 37 7.41 15.28 12.15
C LYS A 37 7.61 15.41 10.63
N ASP A 38 7.98 14.32 9.97
CA ASP A 38 8.27 14.28 8.53
C ASP A 38 7.09 13.78 7.69
N TYR A 39 5.96 13.48 8.33
CA TYR A 39 4.74 13.09 7.60
C TYR A 39 4.24 14.27 6.76
N VAL A 40 3.88 13.98 5.52
CA VAL A 40 3.21 14.96 4.67
C VAL A 40 1.73 15.05 5.02
N ASP A 41 1.10 16.20 4.77
CA ASP A 41 -0.34 16.32 4.93
C ASP A 41 -1.08 15.54 3.84
N LEU A 42 -2.36 15.22 4.10
CA LEU A 42 -3.18 14.41 3.20
C LEU A 42 -3.33 15.03 1.81
N LYS A 43 -3.40 16.35 1.72
CA LYS A 43 -3.54 17.06 0.45
C LYS A 43 -2.29 16.94 -0.40
N THR A 44 -1.11 17.09 0.20
CA THR A 44 0.18 16.93 -0.48
C THR A 44 0.39 15.49 -0.91
N GLU A 45 0.04 14.53 -0.06
CA GLU A 45 0.11 13.10 -0.37
C GLU A 45 -0.77 12.74 -1.56
N LYS A 46 -2.02 13.21 -1.57
CA LYS A 46 -2.95 12.99 -2.70
C LYS A 46 -2.41 13.56 -4.02
N LYS A 47 -1.85 14.77 -3.98
CA LYS A 47 -1.22 15.38 -5.17
C LYS A 47 -0.07 14.53 -5.70
N HIS A 48 0.72 13.95 -4.81
CA HIS A 48 1.82 13.08 -5.20
C HIS A 48 1.32 11.84 -5.93
N TYR A 49 0.28 11.18 -5.42
CA TYR A 49 -0.31 10.01 -6.06
C TYR A 49 -0.96 10.33 -7.41
N LEU A 50 -1.56 11.50 -7.57
CA LEU A 50 -2.15 11.93 -8.84
C LEU A 50 -1.13 12.12 -9.97
N LYS A 51 0.15 12.27 -9.65
CA LYS A 51 1.23 12.34 -10.64
C LYS A 51 1.57 10.97 -11.24
N HIS A 52 1.13 9.88 -10.64
CA HIS A 52 1.36 8.54 -11.16
C HIS A 52 0.40 8.26 -12.32
N ASN A 53 0.95 7.87 -13.48
CA ASN A 53 0.16 7.53 -14.67
C ASN A 53 -0.23 6.04 -14.69
N ASN A 54 -0.86 5.57 -13.61
CA ASN A 54 -1.26 4.18 -13.44
C ASN A 54 -2.71 3.97 -13.89
N PHE A 55 -2.96 4.13 -15.19
CA PHE A 55 -4.30 3.93 -15.75
C PHE A 55 -4.66 2.44 -15.80
N ILE A 56 -5.96 2.16 -15.56
CA ILE A 56 -6.48 0.80 -15.47
C ILE A 56 -6.22 -0.04 -16.74
N LYS A 57 -6.19 0.59 -17.90
CA LYS A 57 -5.95 -0.07 -19.22
C LYS A 57 -4.50 0.05 -19.70
N ASP A 58 -3.62 0.65 -18.94
CA ASP A 58 -2.22 0.78 -19.33
C ASP A 58 -1.53 -0.59 -19.41
N VAL A 59 -1.05 -0.96 -20.60
CA VAL A 59 -0.45 -2.27 -20.87
C VAL A 59 0.84 -2.47 -20.08
N GLY A 60 1.69 -1.45 -20.02
CA GLY A 60 2.96 -1.52 -19.29
C GLY A 60 2.74 -1.72 -17.79
N TYR A 61 1.78 -0.99 -17.22
CA TYR A 61 1.42 -1.13 -15.81
C TYR A 61 0.83 -2.50 -15.51
N ARG A 62 -0.05 -3.01 -16.38
CA ARG A 62 -0.62 -4.36 -16.24
C ARG A 62 0.45 -5.45 -16.34
N GLN A 63 1.42 -5.30 -17.21
CA GLN A 63 2.58 -6.21 -17.30
C GLN A 63 3.40 -6.17 -16.01
N PHE A 64 3.63 -5.00 -15.44
CA PHE A 64 4.30 -4.87 -14.15
C PHE A 64 3.52 -5.60 -13.05
N LEU A 65 2.21 -5.40 -12.97
CA LEU A 65 1.35 -6.05 -11.98
C LEU A 65 1.26 -7.58 -12.18
N SER A 66 1.50 -8.08 -13.40
CA SER A 66 1.50 -9.53 -13.66
C SER A 66 2.59 -10.27 -12.88
N LYS A 67 3.64 -9.59 -12.48
CA LYS A 67 4.69 -10.13 -11.59
C LYS A 67 4.12 -10.55 -10.23
N LEU A 68 3.02 -9.94 -9.81
CA LEU A 68 2.28 -10.31 -8.62
C LEU A 68 1.14 -11.27 -8.95
N THR A 69 0.32 -10.96 -9.95
CA THR A 69 -0.92 -11.72 -10.22
C THR A 69 -0.64 -13.16 -10.65
N ILE A 70 0.41 -13.40 -11.43
CA ILE A 70 0.75 -14.76 -11.90
C ILE A 70 1.06 -15.69 -10.73
N PRO A 71 2.03 -15.41 -9.84
CA PRO A 71 2.28 -16.28 -8.70
C PRO A 71 1.15 -16.28 -7.68
N LEU A 72 0.42 -15.16 -7.52
CA LEU A 72 -0.71 -15.08 -6.61
C LEU A 72 -1.83 -16.06 -6.98
N LYS A 73 -2.16 -16.16 -8.26
CA LYS A 73 -3.20 -17.08 -8.78
C LYS A 73 -2.91 -18.56 -8.49
N GLU A 74 -1.66 -18.92 -8.27
CA GLU A 74 -1.27 -20.27 -7.85
C GLU A 74 -1.61 -20.55 -6.38
N LYS A 75 -1.85 -19.50 -5.58
CA LYS A 75 -2.07 -19.59 -4.14
C LYS A 75 -3.51 -19.32 -3.71
N ILE A 76 -4.34 -18.77 -4.58
CA ILE A 76 -5.71 -18.37 -4.26
C ILE A 76 -6.71 -19.14 -5.15
N SER A 77 -7.94 -19.25 -4.65
CA SER A 77 -9.09 -19.80 -5.35
C SER A 77 -10.07 -18.71 -5.75
N VAL A 78 -10.85 -18.93 -6.81
CA VAL A 78 -11.96 -18.05 -7.20
C VAL A 78 -13.04 -17.91 -6.11
N ASN A 79 -13.05 -18.82 -5.14
CA ASN A 79 -13.98 -18.78 -3.99
C ASN A 79 -13.44 -17.92 -2.83
N ASP A 80 -12.15 -17.58 -2.86
CA ASP A 80 -11.56 -16.68 -1.86
C ASP A 80 -12.02 -15.25 -2.10
N THR A 81 -12.02 -14.46 -1.03
CA THR A 81 -12.28 -13.01 -1.10
C THR A 81 -10.99 -12.25 -0.80
N GLY A 82 -10.72 -11.22 -1.58
CA GLY A 82 -9.50 -10.41 -1.44
C GLY A 82 -9.79 -8.94 -1.35
N LEU A 83 -8.80 -8.18 -0.92
CA LEU A 83 -8.82 -6.74 -0.81
C LEU A 83 -7.51 -6.16 -1.33
N ASP A 84 -7.60 -5.24 -2.28
CA ASP A 84 -6.49 -4.37 -2.64
C ASP A 84 -6.56 -3.11 -1.78
N TYR A 85 -5.76 -3.08 -0.74
CA TYR A 85 -5.71 -1.98 0.22
C TYR A 85 -4.68 -0.94 -0.23
N GLY A 86 -5.15 0.26 -0.56
CA GLY A 86 -4.33 1.30 -1.15
C GLY A 86 -4.26 1.18 -2.67
N CYS A 87 -5.37 0.87 -3.32
CA CYS A 87 -5.43 0.54 -4.74
C CYS A 87 -5.16 1.73 -5.69
N GLY A 88 -5.16 2.97 -5.19
CA GLY A 88 -5.02 4.15 -6.02
C GLY A 88 -6.28 4.48 -6.83
N TYR A 89 -6.17 5.41 -7.79
CA TYR A 89 -7.30 5.86 -8.59
C TYR A 89 -7.54 5.01 -9.85
N GLY A 90 -6.58 4.21 -10.26
CA GLY A 90 -6.69 3.30 -11.41
C GLY A 90 -6.46 1.86 -10.96
N PRO A 91 -7.46 1.16 -10.36
CA PRO A 91 -7.24 -0.14 -9.71
C PRO A 91 -7.09 -1.26 -10.73
N ALA A 92 -6.01 -1.24 -11.51
CA ALA A 92 -5.72 -2.21 -12.56
C ALA A 92 -5.58 -3.65 -12.02
N LEU A 93 -4.99 -3.82 -10.82
CA LEU A 93 -4.88 -5.13 -10.18
C LEU A 93 -6.25 -5.75 -9.93
N VAL A 94 -7.19 -4.97 -9.40
CA VAL A 94 -8.57 -5.41 -9.15
C VAL A 94 -9.25 -5.78 -10.48
N ASP A 95 -9.11 -4.94 -11.50
CA ASP A 95 -9.67 -5.21 -12.83
C ASP A 95 -9.12 -6.51 -13.44
N MET A 96 -7.82 -6.74 -13.34
CA MET A 96 -7.17 -7.95 -13.84
C MET A 96 -7.70 -9.21 -13.15
N LEU A 97 -7.80 -9.20 -11.83
CA LEU A 97 -8.26 -10.36 -11.06
C LEU A 97 -9.77 -10.59 -11.21
N LYS A 98 -10.59 -9.53 -11.21
CA LYS A 98 -12.03 -9.66 -11.48
C LYS A 98 -12.29 -10.21 -12.88
N GLY A 99 -11.51 -9.78 -13.87
CA GLY A 99 -11.61 -10.27 -15.25
C GLY A 99 -11.36 -11.78 -15.37
N GLU A 100 -10.65 -12.37 -14.43
CA GLU A 100 -10.38 -13.82 -14.37
C GLU A 100 -11.29 -14.57 -13.38
N GLY A 101 -12.31 -13.89 -12.84
CA GLY A 101 -13.33 -14.51 -11.99
C GLY A 101 -13.05 -14.47 -10.49
N TYR A 102 -11.96 -13.82 -10.05
CA TYR A 102 -11.65 -13.68 -8.63
C TYR A 102 -12.53 -12.61 -7.96
N LYS A 103 -12.84 -12.82 -6.68
CA LYS A 103 -13.60 -11.89 -5.86
C LYS A 103 -12.63 -10.98 -5.10
N ILE A 104 -12.53 -9.72 -5.53
CA ILE A 104 -11.63 -8.75 -4.92
C ILE A 104 -12.32 -7.38 -4.86
N GLU A 105 -12.15 -6.72 -3.73
CA GLU A 105 -12.58 -5.34 -3.53
C GLU A 105 -11.35 -4.43 -3.47
N CYS A 106 -11.56 -3.14 -3.67
CA CYS A 106 -10.50 -2.16 -3.55
C CYS A 106 -10.84 -1.11 -2.49
N TYR A 107 -9.78 -0.62 -1.85
CA TYR A 107 -9.88 0.49 -0.92
C TYR A 107 -8.71 1.45 -1.15
N ASP A 108 -9.02 2.73 -1.13
CA ASP A 108 -8.02 3.79 -1.09
C ASP A 108 -8.63 4.99 -0.36
N PRO A 109 -7.93 5.59 0.63
CA PRO A 109 -8.50 6.68 1.43
C PRO A 109 -8.83 7.93 0.61
N PHE A 110 -8.20 8.10 -0.57
CA PHE A 110 -8.43 9.25 -1.44
C PHE A 110 -9.39 8.98 -2.59
N PHE A 111 -9.49 7.73 -3.06
CA PHE A 111 -10.13 7.40 -4.34
C PHE A 111 -11.26 6.38 -4.25
N PHE A 112 -11.19 5.44 -3.30
CA PHE A 112 -12.14 4.34 -3.16
C PHE A 112 -12.41 4.05 -1.69
N GLN A 113 -13.27 4.88 -1.09
CA GLN A 113 -13.68 4.73 0.30
C GLN A 113 -14.89 3.80 0.38
N ILE A 114 -14.63 2.51 0.40
CA ILE A 114 -15.68 1.51 0.58
C ILE A 114 -15.79 1.21 2.08
N LYS A 115 -17.03 1.22 2.60
CA LYS A 115 -17.30 0.71 3.94
C LYS A 115 -17.09 -0.78 3.93
N MET A 116 -16.00 -1.22 4.55
CA MET A 116 -15.75 -2.64 4.73
C MET A 116 -16.29 -3.08 6.07
N PHE A 117 -17.10 -4.13 6.03
CA PHE A 117 -17.56 -4.80 7.23
C PHE A 117 -16.71 -6.04 7.42
N PHE A 118 -15.88 -6.01 8.42
CA PHE A 118 -15.12 -7.18 8.87
C PHE A 118 -15.86 -7.84 10.02
#